data_38f3af88a33b013b51526fcd825f13f4
#
_entry.id   38f3af88a33b013b51526fcd825f13f4
#
_cell.length_a   1.000
_cell.length_b   1.000
_cell.length_c   1.000
_cell.angle_alpha   90.00
_cell.angle_beta   90.00
_cell.angle_gamma   90.00
#
_symmetry.space_group_name_H-M   'P 1'
#
loop_
_entity.id
_entity.type
_entity.pdbx_description
1 polymer ?
#
loop_
_entity_poly.entity_id
_entity_poly.type
_entity_poly.pdbx_seq_one_letter_code
_entity_poly.pdbx_strand_id
1 'polypeptide(L)'
;MKMKFFAMAAIAITSAFTSATAQKTVVDIAVGSKDHSTLVAAVKAAGLVETLQSAGPFTVFAPVNAAFGKLPAGTVETLLKPENKSTLTKVLTYHVIAGNLDAAAVVKAIKDGGGKAAVKTVSGGTLTASIKDGKVILTDENGGVATVVATDLKAENGLVHVIDTVVLPK
;
A
#
# COMPACT_ATOMS: atom_id res chain seq x y z
N MET A 1 16.05 -60.39 -44.23
CA MET A 1 16.59 -59.23 -43.47
C MET A 1 15.49 -58.26 -43.18
N LYS A 2 15.09 -58.20 -41.96
CA LYS A 2 14.06 -57.21 -41.51
C LYS A 2 14.75 -55.98 -40.89
N MET A 3 14.73 -54.90 -41.60
CA MET A 3 15.17 -53.62 -41.03
C MET A 3 14.10 -53.10 -40.13
N LYS A 4 14.41 -52.96 -38.85
CA LYS A 4 13.57 -52.24 -37.92
C LYS A 4 13.94 -50.77 -38.00
N PHE A 5 13.04 -49.96 -38.51
CA PHE A 5 13.14 -48.49 -38.41
C PHE A 5 12.73 -48.09 -37.00
N PHE A 6 13.69 -47.62 -36.25
CA PHE A 6 13.39 -46.89 -35.01
C PHE A 6 12.95 -45.50 -35.41
N ALA A 7 11.67 -45.22 -35.23
CA ALA A 7 11.18 -43.84 -35.27
C ALA A 7 11.64 -43.14 -34.00
N MET A 8 12.61 -42.28 -34.13
CA MET A 8 12.96 -41.34 -33.09
C MET A 8 11.82 -40.33 -32.99
N ALA A 9 10.98 -40.44 -31.95
CA ALA A 9 10.07 -39.44 -31.58
C ALA A 9 10.85 -38.25 -30.98
N ALA A 10 11.01 -37.21 -31.76
CA ALA A 10 11.49 -35.92 -31.24
C ALA A 10 10.44 -35.35 -30.29
N ILE A 11 10.69 -35.48 -29.01
CA ILE A 11 9.92 -34.77 -28.00
C ILE A 11 10.32 -33.31 -28.13
N ALA A 12 9.54 -32.54 -28.84
CA ALA A 12 9.61 -31.09 -28.80
C ALA A 12 9.16 -30.67 -27.42
N ILE A 13 10.12 -30.42 -26.55
CA ILE A 13 9.87 -29.73 -25.30
C ILE A 13 9.58 -28.26 -25.71
N THR A 14 8.33 -27.96 -25.97
CA THR A 14 7.87 -26.58 -26.00
C THR A 14 7.97 -26.07 -24.58
N SER A 15 9.08 -25.42 -24.28
CA SER A 15 9.18 -24.56 -23.12
C SER A 15 8.13 -23.48 -23.29
N ALA A 16 6.96 -23.67 -22.69
CA ALA A 16 6.02 -22.60 -22.50
C ALA A 16 6.70 -21.61 -21.54
N PHE A 17 7.33 -20.59 -22.11
CA PHE A 17 7.61 -19.39 -21.38
C PHE A 17 6.26 -18.79 -21.05
N THR A 18 5.70 -19.18 -19.91
CA THR A 18 4.72 -18.37 -19.26
C THR A 18 5.45 -17.06 -18.93
N SER A 19 5.18 -16.05 -19.72
CA SER A 19 5.47 -14.68 -19.33
C SER A 19 4.75 -14.48 -18.01
N ALA A 20 5.46 -14.66 -16.91
CA ALA A 20 4.98 -14.18 -15.63
C ALA A 20 4.84 -12.68 -15.81
N THR A 21 3.62 -12.23 -16.05
CA THR A 21 3.28 -10.83 -15.88
C THR A 21 3.75 -10.49 -14.47
N ALA A 22 4.78 -9.65 -14.38
CA ALA A 22 5.34 -9.27 -13.10
C ALA A 22 4.19 -8.68 -12.28
N GLN A 23 3.77 -9.43 -11.28
CA GLN A 23 2.65 -9.11 -10.44
C GLN A 23 3.07 -7.89 -9.62
N LYS A 24 2.32 -6.79 -9.78
CA LYS A 24 2.65 -5.55 -9.10
C LYS A 24 2.17 -5.59 -7.65
N THR A 25 3.13 -5.56 -6.75
CA THR A 25 2.85 -5.38 -5.33
C THR A 25 2.40 -3.94 -5.02
N VAL A 26 1.92 -3.70 -3.81
CA VAL A 26 1.58 -2.34 -3.35
C VAL A 26 2.78 -1.39 -3.46
N VAL A 27 3.99 -1.90 -3.29
CA VAL A 27 5.24 -1.13 -3.44
C VAL A 27 5.50 -0.80 -4.91
N ASP A 28 5.29 -1.74 -5.82
CA ASP A 28 5.51 -1.51 -7.26
C ASP A 28 4.55 -0.46 -7.82
N ILE A 29 3.33 -0.40 -7.33
CA ILE A 29 2.37 0.65 -7.67
C ILE A 29 2.89 2.01 -7.21
N ALA A 30 3.41 2.11 -6.00
CA ALA A 30 3.98 3.35 -5.47
C ALA A 30 5.23 3.78 -6.24
N VAL A 31 6.13 2.84 -6.54
CA VAL A 31 7.36 3.10 -7.33
C VAL A 31 7.03 3.57 -8.73
N GLY A 32 5.99 3.04 -9.35
CA GLY A 32 5.54 3.43 -10.68
C GLY A 32 4.86 4.81 -10.74
N SER A 33 4.55 5.40 -9.60
CA SER A 33 3.90 6.70 -9.50
C SER A 33 4.89 7.80 -9.11
N LYS A 34 4.99 8.82 -9.94
CA LYS A 34 5.83 10.00 -9.65
C LYS A 34 5.35 10.76 -8.40
N ASP A 35 4.06 10.69 -8.11
CA ASP A 35 3.44 11.39 -6.99
C ASP A 35 3.74 10.75 -5.63
N HIS A 36 4.35 9.57 -5.61
CA HIS A 36 4.68 8.81 -4.41
C HIS A 36 6.19 8.64 -4.18
N SER A 37 7.03 9.43 -4.85
CA SER A 37 8.49 9.31 -4.74
C SER A 37 8.99 9.49 -3.31
N THR A 38 8.43 10.41 -2.55
CA THR A 38 8.77 10.63 -1.13
C THR A 38 8.35 9.44 -0.26
N LEU A 39 7.17 8.87 -0.50
CA LEU A 39 6.71 7.66 0.19
C LEU A 39 7.64 6.48 -0.08
N VAL A 40 8.05 6.28 -1.32
CA VAL A 40 8.98 5.22 -1.70
C VAL A 40 10.33 5.37 -0.99
N ALA A 41 10.85 6.60 -0.95
CA ALA A 41 12.08 6.90 -0.21
C ALA A 41 11.94 6.58 1.28
N ALA A 42 10.81 6.94 1.89
CA ALA A 42 10.49 6.66 3.27
C ALA A 42 10.39 5.15 3.56
N VAL A 43 9.70 4.40 2.70
CA VAL A 43 9.56 2.94 2.83
C VAL A 43 10.93 2.25 2.72
N LYS A 44 11.78 2.69 1.80
CA LYS A 44 13.15 2.18 1.67
C LYS A 44 14.01 2.50 2.89
N ALA A 45 13.95 3.73 3.37
CA ALA A 45 14.68 4.16 4.57
C ALA A 45 14.26 3.40 5.83
N ALA A 46 12.97 3.08 5.95
CA ALA A 46 12.44 2.28 7.04
C ALA A 46 12.74 0.78 6.92
N GLY A 47 13.16 0.30 5.74
CA GLY A 47 13.40 -1.13 5.48
C GLY A 47 12.10 -1.94 5.41
N LEU A 48 10.99 -1.33 5.04
CA LEU A 48 9.68 -1.97 4.96
C LEU A 48 9.33 -2.51 3.57
N VAL A 49 10.22 -2.37 2.60
CA VAL A 49 9.96 -2.82 1.22
C VAL A 49 9.61 -4.29 1.18
N GLU A 50 10.42 -5.14 1.78
CA GLU A 50 10.19 -6.59 1.82
C GLU A 50 8.92 -6.95 2.58
N THR A 51 8.63 -6.26 3.68
CA THR A 51 7.41 -6.46 4.46
C THR A 51 6.17 -6.16 3.63
N LEU A 52 6.18 -5.05 2.89
CA LEU A 52 5.07 -4.65 2.04
C LEU A 52 4.97 -5.44 0.73
N GLN A 53 6.04 -6.13 0.34
CA GLN A 53 6.04 -7.06 -0.79
C GLN A 53 5.67 -8.47 -0.39
N SER A 54 5.58 -8.77 0.90
CA SER A 54 5.24 -10.10 1.39
C SER A 54 3.80 -10.48 1.03
N ALA A 55 3.54 -11.80 1.04
CA ALA A 55 2.22 -12.34 0.81
C ALA A 55 1.27 -11.97 1.96
N GLY A 56 0.12 -11.44 1.62
CA GLY A 56 -0.94 -11.12 2.57
C GLY A 56 -1.74 -9.93 2.07
N PRO A 57 -3.04 -9.85 2.35
CA PRO A 57 -3.78 -8.68 1.95
C PRO A 57 -3.37 -7.49 2.82
N PHE A 58 -2.83 -6.46 2.18
CA PHE A 58 -2.53 -5.17 2.82
C PHE A 58 -3.34 -4.08 2.16
N THR A 59 -3.89 -3.18 2.94
CA THR A 59 -4.45 -1.94 2.45
C THR A 59 -3.51 -0.81 2.84
N VAL A 60 -2.96 -0.13 1.86
CA VAL A 60 -1.98 0.95 2.06
C VAL A 60 -2.63 2.27 1.72
N PHE A 61 -2.63 3.19 2.66
CA PHE A 61 -2.97 4.58 2.40
C PHE A 61 -1.70 5.32 1.98
N ALA A 62 -1.55 5.59 0.69
CA ALA A 62 -0.37 6.18 0.11
C ALA A 62 -0.51 7.71 0.02
N PRO A 63 0.19 8.47 0.86
CA PRO A 63 0.19 9.92 0.75
C PRO A 63 1.02 10.36 -0.46
N VAL A 64 0.50 11.33 -1.20
CA VAL A 64 1.22 11.95 -2.32
C VAL A 64 2.35 12.87 -1.83
N ASN A 65 3.27 13.25 -2.72
CA ASN A 65 4.37 14.15 -2.38
C ASN A 65 3.86 15.48 -1.77
N ALA A 66 2.76 16.02 -2.30
CA ALA A 66 2.12 17.21 -1.73
C ALA A 66 1.61 17.01 -0.30
N ALA A 67 1.23 15.79 0.07
CA ALA A 67 0.84 15.45 1.44
C ALA A 67 2.00 15.61 2.42
N PHE A 68 3.18 15.17 2.05
CA PHE A 68 4.40 15.38 2.82
C PHE A 68 4.77 16.87 2.92
N GLY A 69 4.48 17.65 1.87
CA GLY A 69 4.68 19.10 1.88
C GLY A 69 3.79 19.86 2.87
N LYS A 70 2.70 19.27 3.32
CA LYS A 70 1.83 19.85 4.36
C LYS A 70 2.38 19.67 5.77
N LEU A 71 3.35 18.79 5.97
CA LEU A 71 4.02 18.61 7.23
C LEU A 71 4.90 19.85 7.55
N PRO A 72 5.16 20.14 8.83
CA PRO A 72 6.09 21.18 9.21
C PRO A 72 7.44 21.03 8.51
N ALA A 73 8.06 22.15 8.16
CA ALA A 73 9.35 22.15 7.48
C ALA A 73 10.38 21.33 8.26
N GLY A 74 11.10 20.46 7.56
CA GLY A 74 12.12 19.57 8.14
C GLY A 74 11.57 18.29 8.78
N THR A 75 10.26 18.10 8.93
CA THR A 75 9.69 16.88 9.51
C THR A 75 10.02 15.65 8.67
N VAL A 76 9.87 15.74 7.36
CA VAL A 76 10.16 14.63 6.44
C VAL A 76 11.65 14.28 6.48
N GLU A 77 12.52 15.29 6.40
CA GLU A 77 13.97 15.10 6.47
C GLU A 77 14.39 14.49 7.81
N THR A 78 13.77 14.93 8.89
CA THR A 78 14.01 14.37 10.23
C THR A 78 13.57 12.91 10.30
N LEU A 79 12.41 12.57 9.78
CA LEU A 79 11.92 11.20 9.74
C LEU A 79 12.76 10.26 8.87
N LEU A 80 13.37 10.79 7.80
CA LEU A 80 14.23 10.00 6.92
C LEU A 80 15.63 9.73 7.51
N LYS A 81 15.99 10.39 8.61
CA LYS A 81 17.28 10.14 9.29
C LYS A 81 17.32 8.74 9.90
N PRO A 82 18.47 8.06 9.83
CA PRO A 82 18.63 6.73 10.42
C PRO A 82 18.30 6.67 11.92
N GLU A 83 18.52 7.76 12.63
CA GLU A 83 18.22 7.91 14.06
C GLU A 83 16.73 7.80 14.35
N ASN A 84 15.89 8.21 13.40
CA ASN A 84 14.43 8.24 13.51
C ASN A 84 13.75 7.09 12.77
N LYS A 85 14.49 6.05 12.39
CA LYS A 85 13.95 4.90 11.65
C LYS A 85 12.77 4.24 12.37
N SER A 86 12.80 4.13 13.68
CA SER A 86 11.70 3.56 14.47
C SER A 86 10.43 4.40 14.37
N THR A 87 10.57 5.73 14.46
CA THR A 87 9.46 6.66 14.30
C THR A 87 8.89 6.62 12.87
N LEU A 88 9.77 6.59 11.88
CA LEU A 88 9.39 6.46 10.48
C LEU A 88 8.64 5.15 10.23
N THR A 89 9.13 4.05 10.77
CA THR A 89 8.45 2.74 10.70
C THR A 89 7.08 2.79 11.34
N LYS A 90 6.94 3.43 12.50
CA LYS A 90 5.66 3.61 13.17
C LYS A 90 4.68 4.41 12.31
N VAL A 91 5.13 5.51 11.71
CA VAL A 91 4.31 6.33 10.80
C VAL A 91 3.88 5.53 9.57
N LEU A 92 4.80 4.84 8.92
CA LEU A 92 4.50 4.07 7.72
C LEU A 92 3.57 2.89 7.99
N THR A 93 3.77 2.16 9.08
CA THR A 93 2.87 1.07 9.48
C THR A 93 1.50 1.59 9.94
N TYR A 94 1.43 2.82 10.39
CA TYR A 94 0.17 3.50 10.67
C TYR A 94 -0.66 3.77 9.39
N HIS A 95 0.00 3.87 8.24
CA HIS A 95 -0.67 3.97 6.93
C HIS A 95 -1.04 2.60 6.32
N VAL A 96 -0.66 1.52 6.97
CA VAL A 96 -0.92 0.16 6.47
C VAL A 96 -1.97 -0.51 7.36
N ILE A 97 -2.96 -1.11 6.73
CA ILE A 97 -4.00 -1.90 7.40
C ILE A 97 -3.83 -3.34 6.97
N ALA A 98 -3.85 -4.25 7.95
CA ALA A 98 -3.90 -5.67 7.67
C ALA A 98 -5.31 -6.05 7.19
N GLY A 99 -5.40 -6.59 6.00
CA GLY A 99 -6.67 -6.97 5.37
C GLY A 99 -6.92 -6.22 4.07
N ASN A 100 -7.95 -6.64 3.37
CA ASN A 100 -8.35 -6.09 2.08
C ASN A 100 -9.58 -5.19 2.28
N LEU A 101 -9.33 -3.89 2.46
CA LEU A 101 -10.37 -2.88 2.63
C LEU A 101 -10.50 -2.05 1.35
N ASP A 102 -11.33 -2.51 0.43
CA ASP A 102 -11.70 -1.70 -0.73
C ASP A 102 -12.62 -0.52 -0.34
N ALA A 103 -12.84 0.40 -1.27
CA ALA A 103 -13.68 1.56 -1.02
C ALA A 103 -15.11 1.16 -0.62
N ALA A 104 -15.65 0.10 -1.21
CA ALA A 104 -16.99 -0.40 -0.87
C ALA A 104 -17.05 -0.93 0.57
N ALA A 105 -16.03 -1.68 1.00
CA ALA A 105 -15.93 -2.18 2.38
C ALA A 105 -15.80 -1.05 3.39
N VAL A 106 -14.98 -0.03 3.08
CA VAL A 106 -14.84 1.16 3.93
C VAL A 106 -16.16 1.92 4.04
N VAL A 107 -16.84 2.17 2.93
CA VAL A 107 -18.14 2.86 2.92
C VAL A 107 -19.19 2.07 3.70
N LYS A 108 -19.22 0.75 3.52
CA LYS A 108 -20.12 -0.13 4.29
C LYS A 108 -19.86 -0.05 5.78
N ALA A 109 -18.60 -0.16 6.19
CA ALA A 109 -18.21 -0.05 7.60
C ALA A 109 -18.60 1.30 8.20
N ILE A 110 -18.48 2.39 7.44
CA ILE A 110 -18.90 3.73 7.87
C ILE A 110 -20.41 3.79 8.06
N LYS A 111 -21.19 3.23 7.13
CA LYS A 111 -22.65 3.18 7.24
C LYS A 111 -23.11 2.35 8.44
N ASP A 112 -22.51 1.18 8.62
CA ASP A 112 -22.82 0.27 9.73
C ASP A 112 -22.42 0.88 11.10
N GLY A 113 -21.39 1.72 11.12
CA GLY A 113 -20.91 2.44 12.30
C GLY A 113 -21.58 3.80 12.57
N GLY A 114 -22.68 4.09 11.88
CA GLY A 114 -23.41 5.36 12.10
C GLY A 114 -22.71 6.60 11.57
N GLY A 115 -21.91 6.47 10.53
CA GLY A 115 -21.19 7.56 9.87
C GLY A 115 -19.68 7.59 10.14
N LYS A 116 -19.17 6.69 10.97
CA LYS A 116 -17.74 6.55 11.26
C LYS A 116 -17.36 5.08 11.38
N ALA A 117 -16.17 4.72 10.93
CA ALA A 117 -15.61 3.40 11.09
C ALA A 117 -14.21 3.50 11.69
N ALA A 118 -13.97 2.80 12.79
CA ALA A 118 -12.64 2.68 13.37
C ALA A 118 -11.88 1.53 12.68
N VAL A 119 -10.73 1.81 12.13
CA VAL A 119 -9.88 0.86 11.42
C VAL A 119 -8.56 0.74 12.14
N LYS A 120 -8.19 -0.48 12.52
CA LYS A 120 -6.88 -0.73 13.15
C LYS A 120 -5.78 -0.81 12.11
N THR A 121 -4.70 -0.13 12.39
CA THR A 121 -3.48 -0.14 11.57
C THR A 121 -2.48 -1.20 12.04
N VAL A 122 -1.53 -1.53 11.18
CA VAL A 122 -0.45 -2.48 11.50
C VAL A 122 0.42 -1.99 12.66
N SER A 123 0.53 -0.68 12.85
CA SER A 123 1.26 -0.09 13.99
C SER A 123 0.56 -0.29 15.34
N GLY A 124 -0.69 -0.75 15.35
CA GLY A 124 -1.52 -0.86 16.54
C GLY A 124 -2.39 0.37 16.83
N GLY A 125 -2.21 1.45 16.09
CA GLY A 125 -3.05 2.65 16.19
C GLY A 125 -4.39 2.49 15.48
N THR A 126 -5.25 3.48 15.61
CA THR A 126 -6.58 3.48 15.02
C THR A 126 -6.76 4.68 14.10
N LEU A 127 -7.23 4.43 12.89
CA LEU A 127 -7.73 5.46 11.98
C LEU A 127 -9.25 5.45 12.01
N THR A 128 -9.85 6.61 12.03
CA THR A 128 -11.29 6.75 11.92
C THR A 128 -11.65 7.17 10.49
N ALA A 129 -12.33 6.29 9.78
CA ALA A 129 -12.86 6.59 8.46
C ALA A 129 -14.26 7.19 8.59
N SER A 130 -14.55 8.22 7.81
CA SER A 130 -15.87 8.84 7.69
C SER A 130 -16.10 9.32 6.27
N ILE A 131 -17.31 9.73 5.96
CA ILE A 131 -17.66 10.31 4.66
C ILE A 131 -17.98 11.78 4.86
N LYS A 132 -17.33 12.63 4.08
CA LYS A 132 -17.59 14.06 4.02
C LYS A 132 -17.62 14.50 2.55
N ASP A 133 -18.69 15.20 2.17
CA ASP A 133 -18.86 15.70 0.80
C ASP A 133 -18.71 14.60 -0.29
N GLY A 134 -19.18 13.39 0.01
CA GLY A 134 -19.10 12.24 -0.88
C GLY A 134 -17.71 11.58 -0.98
N LYS A 135 -16.76 12.03 -0.18
CA LYS A 135 -15.39 11.47 -0.13
C LYS A 135 -15.13 10.79 1.20
N VAL A 136 -14.35 9.72 1.15
CA VAL A 136 -13.84 9.09 2.36
C VAL A 136 -12.74 9.96 2.93
N ILE A 137 -12.85 10.27 4.20
CA ILE A 137 -11.81 10.95 4.97
C ILE A 137 -11.33 10.06 6.09
N LEU A 138 -10.05 10.17 6.40
CA LEU A 138 -9.40 9.48 7.51
C LEU A 138 -9.02 10.50 8.56
N THR A 139 -9.37 10.23 9.80
CA THR A 139 -8.97 11.04 10.94
C THR A 139 -8.01 10.24 11.79
N ASP A 140 -6.85 10.80 12.06
CA ASP A 140 -5.85 10.19 12.92
C ASP A 140 -6.12 10.44 14.41
N GLU A 141 -5.33 9.83 15.27
CA GLU A 141 -5.47 9.94 16.73
C GLU A 141 -5.12 11.34 17.27
N ASN A 142 -4.45 12.19 16.46
CA ASN A 142 -4.11 13.55 16.78
C ASN A 142 -5.17 14.55 16.29
N GLY A 143 -6.19 14.09 15.57
CA GLY A 143 -7.22 14.93 14.97
C GLY A 143 -6.87 15.43 13.56
N GLY A 144 -5.75 14.97 12.99
CA GLY A 144 -5.40 15.24 11.60
C GLY A 144 -6.37 14.55 10.64
N VAL A 145 -6.72 15.22 9.56
CA VAL A 145 -7.66 14.72 8.56
C VAL A 145 -6.99 14.58 7.22
N ALA A 146 -7.09 13.39 6.63
CA ALA A 146 -6.65 13.07 5.28
C ALA A 146 -7.85 12.71 4.41
N THR A 147 -7.88 13.22 3.19
CA THR A 147 -8.92 12.88 2.21
C THR A 147 -8.40 11.81 1.26
N VAL A 148 -9.18 10.78 1.03
CA VAL A 148 -8.90 9.77 0.02
C VAL A 148 -9.25 10.34 -1.36
N VAL A 149 -8.23 10.51 -2.20
CA VAL A 149 -8.36 11.14 -3.52
C VAL A 149 -8.44 10.13 -4.65
N ALA A 150 -7.92 8.91 -4.43
CA ALA A 150 -8.04 7.78 -5.34
C ALA A 150 -8.16 6.49 -4.55
N THR A 151 -8.97 5.57 -5.05
CA THR A 151 -9.27 4.31 -4.37
C THR A 151 -9.03 3.12 -5.28
N ASP A 152 -8.91 1.93 -4.67
CA ASP A 152 -8.93 0.64 -5.35
C ASP A 152 -7.86 0.46 -6.43
N LEU A 153 -6.66 1.00 -6.19
CA LEU A 153 -5.50 0.61 -6.96
C LEU A 153 -5.09 -0.81 -6.53
N LYS A 154 -5.51 -1.77 -7.32
CA LYS A 154 -5.32 -3.18 -7.01
C LYS A 154 -3.86 -3.59 -7.21
N ALA A 155 -3.32 -4.21 -6.18
CA ALA A 155 -2.06 -4.91 -6.20
C ALA A 155 -2.28 -6.41 -5.94
N GLU A 156 -1.31 -7.22 -6.25
CA GLU A 156 -1.36 -8.66 -6.00
C GLU A 156 -1.53 -9.00 -4.51
N ASN A 157 -0.84 -8.26 -3.67
CA ASN A 157 -0.81 -8.47 -2.23
C ASN A 157 -1.65 -7.45 -1.45
N GLY A 158 -2.52 -6.69 -2.13
CA GLY A 158 -3.39 -5.75 -1.44
C GLY A 158 -3.97 -4.65 -2.30
N LEU A 159 -4.37 -3.58 -1.66
CA LEU A 159 -4.97 -2.39 -2.25
C LEU A 159 -4.20 -1.14 -1.84
N VAL A 160 -4.16 -0.17 -2.73
CA VAL A 160 -3.61 1.16 -2.46
C VAL A 160 -4.70 2.20 -2.61
N HIS A 161 -4.88 3.00 -1.58
CA HIS A 161 -5.71 4.20 -1.59
C HIS A 161 -4.81 5.42 -1.47
N VAL A 162 -5.00 6.38 -2.34
CA VAL A 162 -4.21 7.60 -2.35
C VAL A 162 -4.86 8.64 -1.46
N ILE A 163 -4.07 9.23 -0.56
CA ILE A 163 -4.50 10.28 0.35
C ILE A 163 -3.72 11.57 0.14
N ASP A 164 -4.33 12.68 0.45
CA ASP A 164 -3.79 14.03 0.24
C ASP A 164 -3.07 14.61 1.46
N THR A 165 -3.05 13.89 2.56
CA THR A 165 -2.44 14.32 3.82
C THR A 165 -1.85 13.12 4.55
N VAL A 166 -0.68 13.30 5.14
CA VAL A 166 -0.03 12.27 5.96
C VAL A 166 -0.75 12.18 7.31
N VAL A 167 -1.16 10.98 7.69
CA VAL A 167 -1.72 10.70 9.03
C VAL A 167 -0.60 10.32 9.99
N LEU A 168 -0.68 10.80 11.20
CA LEU A 168 0.36 10.61 12.20
C LEU A 168 -0.19 9.84 13.41
N PRO A 169 0.51 8.80 13.87
CA PRO A 169 0.18 8.12 15.12
C PRO A 169 0.48 9.01 16.32
N LYS A 170 -0.19 8.72 17.42
CA LYS A 170 0.15 9.29 18.73
C LYS A 170 1.49 8.83 19.26
#